data_88235672eb60457f6e15a9cf329a672a
#
_entry.id   88235672eb60457f6e15a9cf329a672a
#
_cell.length_a   1.000
_cell.length_b   1.000
_cell.length_c   1.000
_cell.angle_alpha   90.00
_cell.angle_beta   90.00
_cell.angle_gamma   90.00
#
_symmetry.space_group_name_H-M   'P 1'
#
loop_
_entity.id
_entity.type
_entity.pdbx_description
1 polymer ?
#
loop_
_entity_poly.entity_id
_entity_poly.type
_entity_poly.pdbx_seq_one_letter_code
_entity_poly.pdbx_strand_id
1 'polypeptide(L)'
;MELEIEDKLQEKYNHLEINVNYLDLRKYQINVKIKIDNQEYKKEIIHIWDAHFTRDVNIGAICNKIDNFILGLYRKECKYYD
;
A
#
# COMPACT_ATOMS: atom_id res chain seq x y z
N MET A 1 -12.18 10.45 -5.42
CA MET A 1 -11.76 9.03 -5.44
C MET A 1 -10.49 8.76 -4.65
N GLU A 2 -9.50 9.64 -4.71
CA GLU A 2 -8.26 9.49 -3.93
C GLU A 2 -8.54 9.33 -2.44
N LEU A 3 -9.39 10.17 -1.88
CA LEU A 3 -9.72 10.12 -0.46
C LEU A 3 -10.45 8.84 -0.10
N GLU A 4 -11.30 8.35 -0.98
CA GLU A 4 -12.01 7.09 -0.74
C GLU A 4 -11.04 5.92 -0.67
N ILE A 5 -10.08 5.88 -1.60
CA ILE A 5 -9.06 4.83 -1.62
C ILE A 5 -8.20 4.93 -0.37
N GLU A 6 -7.76 6.13 -0.04
CA GLU A 6 -6.92 6.38 1.12
C GLU A 6 -7.63 5.96 2.41
N ASP A 7 -8.90 6.32 2.56
CA ASP A 7 -9.69 5.97 3.74
C ASP A 7 -9.85 4.46 3.88
N LYS A 8 -10.13 3.78 2.79
CA LYS A 8 -10.27 2.33 2.79
C LYS A 8 -8.97 1.63 3.18
N LEU A 9 -7.85 2.10 2.62
CA LEU A 9 -6.55 1.53 2.95
C LEU A 9 -6.15 1.85 4.38
N GLN A 10 -6.43 3.06 4.84
CA GLN A 10 -6.09 3.47 6.20
C GLN A 10 -6.91 2.70 7.23
N GLU A 11 -8.16 2.39 6.92
CA GLU A 11 -9.00 1.53 7.77
C GLU A 11 -8.39 0.16 7.97
N LYS A 12 -7.90 -0.43 6.87
CA LYS A 12 -7.33 -1.77 6.91
C LYS A 12 -5.94 -1.78 7.53
N TYR A 13 -5.16 -0.74 7.29
CA TYR A 13 -3.76 -0.63 7.74
C TYR A 13 -3.61 0.56 8.67
N ASN A 14 -4.28 0.50 9.81
CA ASN A 14 -4.30 1.64 10.74
C ASN A 14 -2.96 1.92 11.40
N HIS A 15 -2.00 1.00 11.28
CA HIS A 15 -0.65 1.17 11.82
C HIS A 15 0.34 1.72 10.79
N LEU A 16 -0.12 1.96 9.58
CA LEU A 16 0.71 2.54 8.51
C LEU A 16 0.27 3.96 8.23
N GLU A 17 1.18 4.76 7.70
CA GLU A 17 0.82 6.04 7.11
C GLU A 17 0.62 5.82 5.62
N ILE A 18 -0.56 6.13 5.13
CA ILE A 18 -0.91 5.92 3.73
C ILE A 18 -1.35 7.24 3.13
N ASN A 19 -0.79 7.55 1.97
CA ASN A 19 -1.15 8.73 1.21
C ASN A 19 -1.39 8.31 -0.23
N VAL A 20 -2.49 8.76 -0.80
CA VAL A 20 -2.89 8.40 -2.16
C VAL A 20 -2.97 9.65 -3.01
N ASN A 21 -2.28 9.66 -4.14
CA ASN A 21 -2.30 10.76 -5.10
C ASN A 21 -2.73 10.26 -6.47
N TYR A 22 -3.61 10.98 -7.11
CA TYR A 22 -3.96 10.71 -8.50
C TYR A 22 -2.90 11.35 -9.40
N LEU A 23 -2.33 10.59 -10.30
CA LEU A 23 -1.34 11.12 -11.24
C LEU A 23 -2.02 11.56 -12.53
N ASP A 24 -2.29 10.60 -13.41
CA ASP A 24 -3.07 10.83 -14.62
C ASP A 24 -3.37 9.48 -15.26
N LEU A 25 -4.21 9.48 -16.28
CA LEU A 25 -4.52 8.26 -17.04
C LEU A 25 -4.86 7.08 -16.13
N ARG A 26 -5.66 7.33 -15.08
CA ARG A 26 -6.12 6.34 -14.11
C ARG A 26 -4.99 5.75 -13.26
N LYS A 27 -3.87 6.43 -13.18
CA LYS A 27 -2.75 6.01 -12.33
C LYS A 27 -2.88 6.65 -10.96
N TYR A 28 -2.72 5.84 -9.94
CA TYR A 28 -2.69 6.29 -8.55
C TYR A 28 -1.35 5.95 -7.94
N GLN A 29 -0.79 6.89 -7.22
CA GLN A 29 0.43 6.68 -6.46
C GLN A 29 0.04 6.48 -5.01
N ILE A 30 0.40 5.35 -4.46
CA ILE A 30 0.13 5.03 -3.06
C ILE A 30 1.46 5.03 -2.33
N ASN A 31 1.62 5.97 -1.42
CA ASN A 31 2.83 6.08 -0.61
C ASN A 31 2.54 5.45 0.75
N VAL A 32 3.30 4.45 1.10
CA VAL A 32 3.13 3.69 2.34
C VAL A 32 4.37 3.88 3.20
N LYS A 33 4.16 4.20 4.46
CA LYS A 33 5.25 4.37 5.41
C LYS A 33 4.95 3.57 6.66
N ILE A 34 5.93 2.81 7.13
CA ILE A 34 5.83 2.04 8.35
C ILE A 34 7.08 2.26 9.18
N LYS A 35 6.89 2.29 10.49
CA LYS A 35 7.99 2.45 11.45
C LYS A 35 8.13 1.17 12.25
N ILE A 36 9.31 0.56 12.19
CA ILE A 36 9.63 -0.66 12.91
C ILE A 36 10.94 -0.42 13.65
N ASP A 37 10.92 -0.58 14.99
CA ASP A 37 12.10 -0.43 15.85
C ASP A 37 12.86 0.87 15.58
N ASN A 38 12.11 1.98 15.50
CA ASN A 38 12.65 3.32 15.27
C ASN A 38 13.24 3.52 13.88
N GLN A 39 13.07 2.57 12.97
CA GLN A 39 13.44 2.72 11.58
C GLN A 39 12.21 2.91 10.72
N GLU A 40 12.31 3.84 9.79
CA GLU A 40 11.21 4.19 8.92
C GLU A 40 11.42 3.56 7.55
N TYR A 41 10.41 2.85 7.07
CA TYR A 41 10.44 2.21 5.76
C TYR A 41 9.33 2.78 4.91
N LYS A 42 9.66 3.09 3.67
CA LYS A 42 8.72 3.71 2.72
C LYS A 42 8.62 2.88 1.46
N LYS A 43 7.44 2.87 0.87
CA LYS A 43 7.21 2.22 -0.41
C LYS A 43 6.27 3.06 -1.24
N GLU A 44 6.63 3.24 -2.50
CA GLU A 44 5.76 3.87 -3.49
C GLU A 44 5.18 2.77 -4.37
N ILE A 45 3.86 2.74 -4.46
CA ILE A 45 3.15 1.78 -5.29
C ILE A 45 2.41 2.55 -6.36
N ILE A 46 2.57 2.15 -7.61
CA ILE A 46 1.81 2.72 -8.71
C ILE A 46 0.76 1.69 -9.12
N HIS A 47 -0.49 2.11 -9.06
CA HIS A 47 -1.62 1.27 -9.47
C HIS A 47 -2.37 1.93 -10.61
N ILE A 48 -2.60 1.19 -11.69
CA ILE A 48 -3.44 1.64 -12.78
C ILE A 48 -4.85 1.11 -12.51
N TRP A 49 -5.78 2.03 -12.31
CA TRP A 49 -7.16 1.66 -12.02
C TRP A 49 -7.78 0.99 -13.23
N ASP A 50 -8.26 -0.22 -13.05
CA ASP A 50 -8.88 -0.98 -14.12
C ASP A 50 -10.40 -0.81 -14.03
N ALA A 51 -10.96 -0.13 -15.04
CA ALA A 51 -12.38 0.15 -15.09
C ALA A 51 -13.23 -1.10 -15.33
N HIS A 52 -12.62 -2.20 -15.75
CA HIS A 52 -13.33 -3.47 -15.96
C HIS A 52 -13.58 -4.22 -14.67
N PHE A 53 -12.91 -3.83 -13.59
CA PHE A 53 -13.06 -4.44 -12.28
C PHE A 53 -13.74 -3.49 -11.32
N THR A 54 -14.32 -4.05 -10.26
CA THR A 54 -14.97 -3.26 -9.22
C THR A 54 -13.94 -2.48 -8.42
N ARG A 55 -14.43 -1.53 -7.62
CA ARG A 55 -13.59 -0.80 -6.68
C ARG A 55 -12.89 -1.76 -5.73
N ASP A 56 -13.61 -2.74 -5.22
CA ASP A 56 -13.05 -3.69 -4.25
C ASP A 56 -11.92 -4.51 -4.86
N VAL A 57 -12.04 -4.91 -6.11
CA VAL A 57 -10.98 -5.66 -6.80
C VAL A 57 -9.73 -4.79 -6.98
N ASN A 58 -9.93 -3.54 -7.39
CA ASN A 58 -8.80 -2.60 -7.54
C ASN A 58 -8.11 -2.36 -6.21
N ILE A 59 -8.88 -2.10 -5.16
CA ILE A 59 -8.33 -1.87 -3.83
C ILE A 59 -7.63 -3.13 -3.33
N GLY A 60 -8.20 -4.30 -3.60
CA GLY A 60 -7.59 -5.58 -3.24
C GLY A 60 -6.23 -5.76 -3.90
N ALA A 61 -6.08 -5.35 -5.15
CA ALA A 61 -4.78 -5.41 -5.84
C ALA A 61 -3.75 -4.50 -5.16
N ILE A 62 -4.17 -3.31 -4.73
CA ILE A 62 -3.29 -2.41 -4.00
C ILE A 62 -2.91 -3.03 -2.65
N CYS A 63 -3.88 -3.63 -1.96
CA CYS A 63 -3.63 -4.30 -0.68
C CYS A 63 -2.61 -5.42 -0.82
N ASN A 64 -2.69 -6.21 -1.89
CA ASN A 64 -1.71 -7.26 -2.13
C ASN A 64 -0.30 -6.71 -2.24
N LYS A 65 -0.13 -5.58 -2.88
CA LYS A 65 1.19 -4.94 -3.01
C LYS A 65 1.68 -4.43 -1.65
N ILE A 66 0.78 -3.87 -0.85
CA ILE A 66 1.12 -3.42 0.50
C ILE A 66 1.52 -4.61 1.36
N ASP A 67 0.74 -5.69 1.31
CA ASP A 67 1.03 -6.90 2.07
C ASP A 67 2.39 -7.49 1.69
N ASN A 68 2.72 -7.50 0.40
CA ASN A 68 4.02 -7.99 -0.06
C ASN A 68 5.16 -7.12 0.45
N PHE A 69 4.96 -5.81 0.50
CA PHE A 69 5.94 -4.89 1.06
C PHE A 69 6.17 -5.20 2.54
N ILE A 70 5.10 -5.35 3.30
CA ILE A 70 5.18 -5.66 4.74
C ILE A 70 5.87 -6.99 4.97
N LEU A 71 5.49 -8.03 4.21
CA LEU A 71 6.11 -9.35 4.31
C LEU A 71 7.60 -9.29 3.98
N GLY A 72 7.97 -8.49 2.99
CA GLY A 72 9.37 -8.29 2.65
C GLY A 72 10.17 -7.68 3.78
N LEU A 73 9.58 -6.74 4.51
CA LEU A 73 10.22 -6.12 5.66
C LEU A 73 10.41 -7.14 6.79
N TYR A 74 9.38 -7.93 7.08
CA TYR A 74 9.48 -8.95 8.12
C TYR A 74 10.49 -10.02 7.77
N ARG A 75 10.60 -10.39 6.52
CA ARG A 75 11.62 -11.35 6.07
C ARG A 75 13.03 -10.79 6.27
N LYS A 76 13.21 -9.52 6.03
CA LYS A 76 14.49 -8.85 6.29
C LYS A 76 14.84 -8.88 7.77
N GLU A 77 13.87 -8.56 8.61
CA GLU A 77 14.07 -8.53 10.06
C GLU A 77 14.29 -9.93 10.63
N CYS A 78 13.71 -10.94 9.99
CA CYS A 78 13.77 -12.32 10.47
C CYS A 78 14.74 -13.19 9.67
N LYS A 79 15.69 -12.60 9.00
CA LYS A 79 16.63 -13.32 8.15
C LYS A 79 17.48 -14.37 8.90
N TYR A 80 17.53 -14.24 10.20
CA TYR A 80 18.31 -15.16 11.03
C TYR A 80 17.61 -16.50 11.27
N TYR A 81 16.37 -16.60 10.86
CA TYR A 81 15.57 -17.80 11.09
C TYR A 81 15.56 -18.75 9.90
N ASP A 82 16.26 -18.43 8.89
CA ASP A 82 16.33 -19.27 7.69
C ASP A 82 17.22 -20.50 7.91
#